data_98054c1522874c937423b3ff109fb93a
#
_entry.id   98054c1522874c937423b3ff109fb93a
#
_cell.length_a   1.000
_cell.length_b   1.000
_cell.length_c   1.000
_cell.angle_alpha   90.00
_cell.angle_beta   90.00
_cell.angle_gamma   90.00
#
_symmetry.space_group_name_H-M   'P 1'
#
loop_
_entity.id
_entity.type
_entity.pdbx_description
1 polymer ?
#
loop_
_entity_poly.entity_id
_entity_poly.type
_entity_poly.pdbx_seq_one_letter_code
_entity_poly.pdbx_strand_id
1 'polypeptide(L)'
;EEEISGKGGIESVLPGLPPISFAVVGEPTEMQPAIAEKGLMVLDVTATGKAGHAARNEGDNAIYKVLDDIAWFRDYRFAKESPLLGPVKMSVTVINAGTQHNVIPDRCSFVVDVRSNELYSNEELFTEIQKHIFCKAEARSFRLNSSRIEESHPFVQKAKKLGRVPFGSPTLSDQALMAFPSVKIGPGRSSRSHTADEYIMIKEIEEALELYLKILDGLEI
;
A
#
# COMPACT_ATOMS: atom_id res chain seq x y z
N GLU A 1 -5.50 -15.64 -4.44
CA GLU A 1 -5.83 -14.57 -3.48
C GLU A 1 -4.76 -13.46 -3.38
N GLU A 2 -3.67 -13.61 -4.11
CA GLU A 2 -2.55 -12.67 -4.09
C GLU A 2 -3.03 -11.28 -4.56
N GLU A 3 -3.74 -11.18 -5.66
CA GLU A 3 -4.27 -9.95 -6.27
C GLU A 3 -5.07 -9.03 -5.32
N ILE A 4 -5.68 -9.61 -4.31
CA ILE A 4 -6.44 -8.87 -3.29
C ILE A 4 -5.73 -8.85 -1.94
N SER A 5 -4.47 -9.26 -1.87
CA SER A 5 -3.68 -9.43 -0.65
C SER A 5 -4.44 -10.21 0.43
N GLY A 6 -5.13 -11.27 0.01
CA GLY A 6 -5.96 -12.12 0.85
C GLY A 6 -5.13 -13.04 1.75
N LYS A 7 -5.76 -13.50 2.85
CA LYS A 7 -5.08 -14.39 3.82
C LYS A 7 -4.77 -15.79 3.28
N GLY A 8 -5.42 -16.21 2.20
CA GLY A 8 -5.17 -17.49 1.52
C GLY A 8 -4.00 -17.45 0.52
N GLY A 9 -3.32 -16.30 0.37
CA GLY A 9 -2.10 -16.15 -0.42
C GLY A 9 -0.85 -16.58 0.35
N ILE A 10 0.25 -15.83 0.19
CA ILE A 10 1.56 -16.14 0.81
C ILE A 10 1.49 -16.29 2.33
N GLU A 11 0.61 -15.54 2.99
CA GLU A 11 0.42 -15.59 4.45
C GLU A 11 0.06 -17.01 4.94
N SER A 12 -0.69 -17.77 4.14
CA SER A 12 -1.07 -19.15 4.49
C SER A 12 0.06 -20.16 4.28
N VAL A 13 1.05 -19.84 3.44
CA VAL A 13 2.17 -20.72 3.07
C VAL A 13 3.36 -20.54 3.99
N LEU A 14 3.69 -19.30 4.35
CA LEU A 14 4.87 -18.94 5.15
C LEU A 14 5.07 -19.79 6.42
N PRO A 15 4.04 -20.11 7.23
CA PRO A 15 4.23 -20.91 8.45
C PRO A 15 4.68 -22.35 8.19
N GLY A 16 4.46 -22.87 6.98
CA GLY A 16 4.85 -24.22 6.58
C GLY A 16 6.24 -24.32 5.92
N LEU A 17 6.90 -23.17 5.69
CA LEU A 17 8.20 -23.14 5.05
C LEU A 17 9.33 -23.23 6.08
N PRO A 18 10.53 -23.76 5.69
CA PRO A 18 11.71 -23.68 6.53
C PRO A 18 12.12 -22.20 6.72
N PRO A 19 13.04 -21.91 7.67
CA PRO A 19 13.59 -20.55 7.82
C PRO A 19 14.15 -20.02 6.50
N ILE A 20 13.69 -18.83 6.10
CA ILE A 20 14.07 -18.16 4.84
C ILE A 20 15.00 -16.99 5.20
N SER A 21 16.19 -16.96 4.62
CA SER A 21 17.14 -15.85 4.79
C SER A 21 16.91 -14.71 3.81
N PHE A 22 16.31 -14.99 2.64
CA PHE A 22 16.05 -14.00 1.61
C PHE A 22 14.99 -14.50 0.62
N ALA A 23 14.17 -13.59 0.09
CA ALA A 23 13.22 -13.90 -0.98
C ALA A 23 13.30 -12.93 -2.16
N VAL A 24 12.95 -13.45 -3.33
CA VAL A 24 12.70 -12.67 -4.55
C VAL A 24 11.22 -12.75 -4.87
N VAL A 25 10.57 -11.60 -5.01
CA VAL A 25 9.15 -11.50 -5.40
C VAL A 25 9.07 -11.04 -6.85
N GLY A 26 8.45 -11.88 -7.68
CA GLY A 26 8.39 -11.72 -9.14
C GLY A 26 7.28 -10.79 -9.60
N GLU A 27 7.53 -9.50 -9.58
CA GLU A 27 6.60 -8.46 -10.01
C GLU A 27 7.15 -7.68 -11.21
N PRO A 28 6.31 -7.07 -12.06
CA PRO A 28 6.77 -6.35 -13.25
C PRO A 28 7.51 -5.05 -12.90
N THR A 29 8.83 -5.11 -12.89
CA THR A 29 9.72 -3.97 -12.54
C THR A 29 10.73 -3.63 -13.65
N GLU A 30 10.56 -4.17 -14.85
CA GLU A 30 11.56 -4.09 -15.94
C GLU A 30 12.94 -4.62 -15.49
N MET A 31 12.93 -5.63 -14.61
CA MET A 31 14.13 -6.18 -13.97
C MET A 31 14.97 -5.15 -13.18
N GLN A 32 14.37 -4.07 -12.71
CA GLN A 32 14.98 -3.18 -11.73
C GLN A 32 14.62 -3.65 -10.32
N PRO A 33 15.57 -3.72 -9.38
CA PRO A 33 15.29 -4.16 -8.03
C PRO A 33 14.53 -3.06 -7.25
N ALA A 34 13.27 -3.32 -6.88
CA ALA A 34 12.56 -2.49 -5.94
C ALA A 34 13.02 -2.86 -4.51
N ILE A 35 13.80 -1.98 -3.89
CA ILE A 35 14.40 -2.18 -2.58
C ILE A 35 13.56 -1.65 -1.42
N ALA A 36 12.46 -1.01 -1.73
CA ALA A 36 11.41 -0.62 -0.81
C ALA A 36 10.08 -0.56 -1.54
N GLU A 37 8.98 -0.81 -0.85
CA GLU A 37 7.63 -0.63 -1.39
C GLU A 37 6.69 0.00 -0.35
N LYS A 38 5.69 0.76 -0.83
CA LYS A 38 4.67 1.34 0.06
C LYS A 38 3.79 0.26 0.64
N GLY A 39 3.50 0.39 1.95
CA GLY A 39 2.47 -0.41 2.59
C GLY A 39 1.06 0.09 2.25
N LEU A 40 0.07 -0.61 2.77
CA LEU A 40 -1.34 -0.30 2.59
C LEU A 40 -2.11 -0.47 3.91
N MET A 41 -2.84 0.57 4.28
CA MET A 41 -3.88 0.51 5.31
C MET A 41 -5.14 1.17 4.76
N VAL A 42 -6.27 0.48 4.86
CA VAL A 42 -7.57 1.03 4.46
C VAL A 42 -8.36 1.36 5.72
N LEU A 43 -8.87 2.59 5.80
CA LEU A 43 -9.69 3.06 6.91
C LEU A 43 -11.15 3.22 6.47
N ASP A 44 -12.05 2.69 7.29
CA ASP A 44 -13.47 3.00 7.23
C ASP A 44 -13.77 4.07 8.29
N VAL A 45 -14.21 5.24 7.83
CA VAL A 45 -14.48 6.40 8.71
C VAL A 45 -15.97 6.71 8.70
N THR A 46 -16.55 6.91 9.87
CA THR A 46 -18.00 7.14 10.03
C THR A 46 -18.28 8.30 10.97
N ALA A 47 -19.11 9.22 10.51
CA ALA A 47 -19.79 10.21 11.33
C ALA A 47 -21.25 9.82 11.57
N THR A 48 -21.73 10.05 12.78
CA THR A 48 -23.14 9.92 13.14
C THR A 48 -23.73 11.27 13.50
N GLY A 49 -24.94 11.50 13.04
CA GLY A 49 -25.73 12.69 13.31
C GLY A 49 -27.13 12.33 13.78
N LYS A 50 -28.10 13.13 13.41
CA LYS A 50 -29.53 12.92 13.69
C LYS A 50 -30.35 13.32 12.47
N ALA A 51 -31.22 12.41 12.01
CA ALA A 51 -32.14 12.71 10.92
C ALA A 51 -33.13 13.82 11.30
N GLY A 52 -33.50 14.62 10.31
CA GLY A 52 -34.47 15.69 10.45
C GLY A 52 -34.94 16.21 9.09
N HIS A 53 -35.99 17.02 9.08
CA HIS A 53 -36.49 17.63 7.86
C HIS A 53 -35.59 18.83 7.48
N ALA A 54 -35.03 18.83 6.25
CA ALA A 54 -34.07 19.86 5.82
C ALA A 54 -34.59 21.32 5.85
N ALA A 55 -35.94 21.51 5.75
CA ALA A 55 -36.58 22.84 5.86
C ALA A 55 -36.79 23.31 7.31
N ARG A 56 -36.39 22.52 8.32
CA ARG A 56 -36.58 22.86 9.73
C ARG A 56 -35.24 22.94 10.45
N ASN A 57 -35.18 23.72 11.54
CA ASN A 57 -33.98 23.79 12.39
C ASN A 57 -33.92 22.57 13.34
N GLU A 58 -33.95 21.37 12.79
CA GLU A 58 -33.89 20.10 13.51
C GLU A 58 -32.93 19.13 12.79
N GLY A 59 -32.39 18.19 13.54
CA GLY A 59 -31.42 17.25 13.00
C GLY A 59 -29.97 17.71 13.27
N ASP A 60 -29.04 16.82 12.91
CA ASP A 60 -27.59 17.02 13.04
C ASP A 60 -26.93 16.36 11.83
N ASN A 61 -26.42 17.18 10.91
CA ASN A 61 -26.02 16.71 9.59
C ASN A 61 -24.66 15.98 9.63
N ALA A 62 -24.68 14.66 9.40
CA ALA A 62 -23.47 13.85 9.38
C ALA A 62 -22.52 14.21 8.22
N ILE A 63 -23.02 14.77 7.10
CA ILE A 63 -22.16 15.24 6.02
C ILE A 63 -21.27 16.39 6.50
N TYR A 64 -21.82 17.34 7.23
CA TYR A 64 -21.02 18.49 7.69
C TYR A 64 -19.94 18.09 8.70
N LYS A 65 -20.19 17.03 9.49
CA LYS A 65 -19.20 16.51 10.44
C LYS A 65 -17.96 15.91 9.80
N VAL A 66 -18.05 15.37 8.59
CA VAL A 66 -16.90 14.75 7.92
C VAL A 66 -16.04 15.73 7.15
N LEU A 67 -16.51 16.95 6.89
CA LEU A 67 -15.80 17.89 6.00
C LEU A 67 -14.43 18.28 6.55
N ASP A 68 -14.31 18.56 7.84
CA ASP A 68 -13.04 18.92 8.48
C ASP A 68 -12.07 17.74 8.48
N ASP A 69 -12.54 16.52 8.75
CA ASP A 69 -11.73 15.33 8.72
C ASP A 69 -11.25 15.02 7.29
N ILE A 70 -12.11 15.15 6.28
CA ILE A 70 -11.73 14.99 4.87
C ILE A 70 -10.68 16.03 4.47
N ALA A 71 -10.85 17.29 4.88
CA ALA A 71 -9.86 18.33 4.64
C ALA A 71 -8.53 18.00 5.33
N TRP A 72 -8.59 17.51 6.56
CA TRP A 72 -7.39 17.06 7.26
C TRP A 72 -6.69 15.92 6.51
N PHE A 73 -7.38 14.86 6.08
CA PHE A 73 -6.78 13.76 5.30
C PHE A 73 -6.12 14.24 4.01
N ARG A 74 -6.68 15.24 3.35
CA ARG A 74 -6.11 15.83 2.13
C ARG A 74 -4.82 16.62 2.41
N ASP A 75 -4.79 17.38 3.51
CA ASP A 75 -3.79 18.42 3.73
C ASP A 75 -2.66 18.02 4.70
N TYR A 76 -2.92 17.05 5.58
CA TYR A 76 -1.92 16.61 6.58
C TYR A 76 -0.71 15.97 5.93
N ARG A 77 0.46 16.27 6.49
CA ARG A 77 1.74 15.69 6.08
C ARG A 77 2.45 15.11 7.28
N PHE A 78 2.77 13.82 7.23
CA PHE A 78 3.58 13.16 8.24
C PHE A 78 5.03 13.66 8.21
N ALA A 79 5.66 13.74 9.38
CA ALA A 79 6.97 14.37 9.53
C ALA A 79 8.12 13.61 8.87
N LYS A 80 8.05 12.26 8.82
CA LYS A 80 9.11 11.45 8.22
C LYS A 80 8.79 11.18 6.75
N GLU A 81 9.65 11.67 5.87
CA GLU A 81 9.58 11.44 4.43
C GLU A 81 10.71 10.51 4.00
N SER A 82 10.38 9.46 3.30
CA SER A 82 11.35 8.49 2.80
C SER A 82 12.09 9.02 1.58
N PRO A 83 13.41 8.89 1.51
CA PRO A 83 14.16 9.22 0.30
C PRO A 83 13.85 8.28 -0.88
N LEU A 84 13.32 7.08 -0.63
CA LEU A 84 12.98 6.08 -1.64
C LEU A 84 11.50 6.12 -2.03
N LEU A 85 10.61 6.25 -1.04
CA LEU A 85 9.16 6.14 -1.23
C LEU A 85 8.43 7.48 -1.14
N GLY A 86 9.14 8.56 -0.74
CA GLY A 86 8.54 9.87 -0.48
C GLY A 86 7.63 9.88 0.74
N PRO A 87 6.69 10.83 0.83
CA PRO A 87 5.80 10.98 1.97
C PRO A 87 4.76 9.84 2.05
N VAL A 88 4.22 9.65 3.25
CA VAL A 88 2.97 8.89 3.44
C VAL A 88 1.87 9.58 2.64
N LYS A 89 1.08 8.80 1.89
CA LYS A 89 -0.03 9.32 1.09
C LYS A 89 -1.35 8.85 1.68
N MET A 90 -2.28 9.78 1.86
CA MET A 90 -3.66 9.50 2.23
C MET A 90 -4.60 9.99 1.13
N SER A 91 -5.59 9.19 0.77
CA SER A 91 -6.57 9.54 -0.27
C SER A 91 -7.96 9.08 0.15
N VAL A 92 -8.91 9.99 0.25
CA VAL A 92 -10.33 9.63 0.38
C VAL A 92 -10.81 9.13 -0.98
N THR A 93 -11.27 7.88 -1.02
CA THR A 93 -11.59 7.19 -2.28
C THR A 93 -13.07 6.87 -2.46
N VAL A 94 -13.82 6.80 -1.37
CA VAL A 94 -15.26 6.53 -1.37
C VAL A 94 -15.93 7.44 -0.34
N ILE A 95 -17.12 7.96 -0.65
CA ILE A 95 -17.97 8.66 0.32
C ILE A 95 -19.43 8.31 0.07
N ASN A 96 -20.19 8.03 1.13
CA ASN A 96 -21.61 7.70 1.08
C ASN A 96 -22.37 8.44 2.17
N ALA A 97 -23.45 9.13 1.80
CA ALA A 97 -24.36 9.79 2.73
C ALA A 97 -25.70 10.14 2.08
N GLY A 98 -26.75 10.22 2.93
CA GLY A 98 -28.08 10.69 2.52
C GLY A 98 -28.82 9.73 1.59
N THR A 99 -30.15 9.90 1.54
CA THR A 99 -31.05 9.10 0.70
C THR A 99 -32.06 9.96 -0.06
N GLN A 100 -32.42 11.13 0.49
CA GLN A 100 -33.43 12.03 -0.07
C GLN A 100 -33.01 13.50 0.12
N HIS A 101 -33.39 14.36 -0.82
CA HIS A 101 -33.02 15.78 -0.82
C HIS A 101 -33.58 16.61 0.36
N ASN A 102 -34.66 16.16 0.98
CA ASN A 102 -35.37 16.85 2.07
C ASN A 102 -35.13 16.24 3.45
N VAL A 103 -34.21 15.27 3.57
CA VAL A 103 -33.84 14.61 4.84
C VAL A 103 -32.39 14.93 5.17
N ILE A 104 -32.15 15.47 6.36
CA ILE A 104 -30.80 15.62 6.93
C ILE A 104 -30.25 14.24 7.21
N PRO A 105 -29.08 13.86 6.65
CA PRO A 105 -28.52 12.54 6.87
C PRO A 105 -27.97 12.38 8.29
N ASP A 106 -28.33 11.27 8.94
CA ASP A 106 -27.86 10.89 10.25
C ASP A 106 -26.58 10.03 10.25
N ARG A 107 -26.12 9.66 9.05
CA ARG A 107 -24.87 8.93 8.84
C ARG A 107 -24.16 9.39 7.58
N CYS A 108 -22.85 9.56 7.69
CA CYS A 108 -21.94 9.72 6.56
C CYS A 108 -20.73 8.78 6.80
N SER A 109 -20.35 8.02 5.77
CA SER A 109 -19.16 7.18 5.81
C SER A 109 -18.26 7.46 4.61
N PHE A 110 -16.95 7.36 4.82
CA PHE A 110 -15.97 7.45 3.75
C PHE A 110 -14.82 6.48 3.98
N VAL A 111 -14.11 6.16 2.89
CA VAL A 111 -12.96 5.25 2.91
C VAL A 111 -11.71 6.02 2.58
N VAL A 112 -10.63 5.74 3.33
CA VAL A 112 -9.31 6.32 3.10
C VAL A 112 -8.32 5.22 2.75
N ASP A 113 -7.66 5.34 1.60
CA ASP A 113 -6.47 4.58 1.22
C ASP A 113 -5.25 5.28 1.81
N VAL A 114 -4.51 4.59 2.68
CA VAL A 114 -3.28 5.09 3.32
C VAL A 114 -2.10 4.26 2.83
N ARG A 115 -1.14 4.93 2.17
CA ARG A 115 0.10 4.34 1.67
C ARG A 115 1.25 4.74 2.57
N SER A 116 1.65 3.83 3.46
CA SER A 116 2.80 4.03 4.37
C SER A 116 4.13 3.97 3.64
N ASN A 117 5.16 4.53 4.24
CA ASN A 117 6.56 4.33 3.86
C ASN A 117 7.28 3.53 4.96
N GLU A 118 8.52 3.12 4.71
CA GLU A 118 9.31 2.26 5.59
C GLU A 118 9.73 2.91 6.92
N LEU A 119 9.38 4.19 7.14
CA LEU A 119 9.70 4.93 8.35
C LEU A 119 8.55 4.91 9.38
N TYR A 120 7.42 4.30 9.03
CA TYR A 120 6.24 4.17 9.90
C TYR A 120 5.63 2.78 9.76
N SER A 121 5.18 2.21 10.89
CA SER A 121 4.22 1.11 10.84
C SER A 121 2.80 1.65 10.58
N ASN A 122 1.92 0.77 10.09
CA ASN A 122 0.52 1.14 9.90
C ASN A 122 -0.17 1.48 11.24
N GLU A 123 0.21 0.84 12.34
CA GLU A 123 -0.28 1.13 13.69
C GLU A 123 0.15 2.52 14.17
N GLU A 124 1.42 2.93 13.91
CA GLU A 124 1.89 4.28 14.24
C GLU A 124 1.11 5.35 13.47
N LEU A 125 0.88 5.13 12.18
CA LEU A 125 0.09 6.04 11.34
C LEU A 125 -1.35 6.14 11.83
N PHE A 126 -1.99 5.01 12.14
CA PHE A 126 -3.36 5.01 12.66
C PHE A 126 -3.48 5.73 14.00
N THR A 127 -2.54 5.49 14.90
CA THR A 127 -2.48 6.17 16.20
C THR A 127 -2.36 7.68 16.04
N GLU A 128 -1.55 8.14 15.08
CA GLU A 128 -1.42 9.57 14.79
C GLU A 128 -2.70 10.14 14.17
N ILE A 129 -3.29 9.44 13.19
CA ILE A 129 -4.56 9.84 12.56
C ILE A 129 -5.66 10.05 13.61
N GLN A 130 -5.81 9.11 14.54
CA GLN A 130 -6.85 9.18 15.58
C GLN A 130 -6.75 10.40 16.50
N LYS A 131 -5.59 11.04 16.61
CA LYS A 131 -5.42 12.27 17.41
C LYS A 131 -6.01 13.51 16.74
N HIS A 132 -6.22 13.48 15.43
CA HIS A 132 -6.55 14.63 14.63
C HIS A 132 -7.96 14.63 14.05
N ILE A 133 -8.60 13.48 13.97
CA ILE A 133 -9.95 13.35 13.42
C ILE A 133 -11.00 13.23 14.52
N PHE A 134 -12.19 13.74 14.24
CA PHE A 134 -13.34 13.68 15.15
C PHE A 134 -14.24 12.48 14.89
N CYS A 135 -14.28 12.00 13.66
CA CYS A 135 -15.09 10.85 13.26
C CYS A 135 -14.47 9.54 13.77
N LYS A 136 -15.32 8.52 13.93
CA LYS A 136 -14.83 7.18 14.26
C LYS A 136 -14.15 6.56 13.07
N ALA A 137 -12.85 6.24 13.17
CA ALA A 137 -12.10 5.50 12.19
C ALA A 137 -11.81 4.07 12.66
N GLU A 138 -11.90 3.13 11.75
CA GLU A 138 -11.56 1.72 11.95
C GLU A 138 -10.63 1.26 10.81
N ALA A 139 -9.47 0.72 11.16
CA ALA A 139 -8.57 0.13 10.17
C ALA A 139 -9.04 -1.29 9.84
N ARG A 140 -9.17 -1.61 8.54
CA ARG A 140 -9.53 -2.97 8.10
C ARG A 140 -8.45 -3.98 8.46
N SER A 141 -7.16 -3.56 8.38
CA SER A 141 -6.01 -4.37 8.76
C SER A 141 -4.76 -3.50 8.90
N PHE A 142 -3.82 -3.92 9.76
CA PHE A 142 -2.49 -3.31 9.90
C PHE A 142 -1.38 -4.14 9.25
N ARG A 143 -1.66 -5.35 8.77
CA ARG A 143 -0.68 -6.37 8.38
C ARG A 143 0.18 -6.02 7.16
N LEU A 144 -0.29 -5.13 6.27
CA LEU A 144 0.37 -4.79 5.03
C LEU A 144 1.29 -3.57 5.22
N ASN A 145 2.35 -3.75 6.00
CA ASN A 145 3.34 -2.70 6.21
C ASN A 145 4.22 -2.48 4.98
N SER A 146 4.88 -1.32 4.93
CA SER A 146 5.94 -1.06 3.96
C SER A 146 7.09 -2.05 4.15
N SER A 147 7.69 -2.51 3.06
CA SER A 147 8.87 -3.37 3.07
C SER A 147 10.13 -2.59 2.67
N ARG A 148 11.30 -3.07 3.13
CA ARG A 148 12.59 -2.52 2.75
C ARG A 148 13.68 -3.57 2.85
N ILE A 149 14.64 -3.52 1.92
CA ILE A 149 15.92 -4.22 1.99
C ILE A 149 17.06 -3.20 1.86
N GLU A 150 18.15 -3.44 2.57
CA GLU A 150 19.32 -2.54 2.49
C GLU A 150 19.97 -2.60 1.10
N GLU A 151 20.35 -1.45 0.58
CA GLU A 151 21.01 -1.37 -0.72
C GLU A 151 22.35 -2.13 -0.76
N SER A 152 22.99 -2.32 0.41
CA SER A 152 24.22 -3.12 0.59
C SER A 152 24.02 -4.62 0.46
N HIS A 153 22.77 -5.10 0.44
CA HIS A 153 22.48 -6.54 0.33
C HIS A 153 23.13 -7.16 -0.91
N PRO A 154 23.76 -8.35 -0.80
CA PRO A 154 24.53 -8.97 -1.91
C PRO A 154 23.76 -9.07 -3.23
N PHE A 155 22.46 -9.45 -3.18
CA PHE A 155 21.61 -9.50 -4.36
C PHE A 155 21.50 -8.11 -5.05
N VAL A 156 21.24 -7.06 -4.27
CA VAL A 156 21.09 -5.70 -4.80
C VAL A 156 22.40 -5.21 -5.39
N GLN A 157 23.52 -5.45 -4.71
CA GLN A 157 24.85 -5.08 -5.21
C GLN A 157 25.21 -5.81 -6.51
N LYS A 158 24.83 -7.09 -6.62
CA LYS A 158 25.07 -7.86 -7.84
C LYS A 158 24.22 -7.38 -8.99
N ALA A 159 22.94 -7.07 -8.74
CA ALA A 159 22.04 -6.44 -9.73
C ALA A 159 22.59 -5.09 -10.22
N LYS A 160 23.11 -4.25 -9.32
CA LYS A 160 23.75 -2.96 -9.67
C LYS A 160 24.99 -3.16 -10.57
N LYS A 161 25.84 -4.15 -10.28
CA LYS A 161 27.01 -4.48 -11.13
C LYS A 161 26.59 -4.91 -12.53
N LEU A 162 25.38 -5.44 -12.69
CA LEU A 162 24.78 -5.81 -13.98
C LEU A 162 23.96 -4.67 -14.61
N GLY A 163 24.14 -3.43 -14.13
CA GLY A 163 23.51 -2.24 -14.68
C GLY A 163 22.06 -2.02 -14.27
N ARG A 164 21.58 -2.70 -13.21
CA ARG A 164 20.23 -2.46 -12.68
C ARG A 164 20.24 -1.31 -11.67
N VAL A 165 19.16 -0.55 -11.64
CA VAL A 165 19.02 0.64 -10.78
C VAL A 165 17.99 0.36 -9.68
N PRO A 166 18.40 0.31 -8.41
CA PRO A 166 17.47 0.16 -7.28
C PRO A 166 16.50 1.34 -7.20
N PHE A 167 15.26 1.06 -6.81
CA PHE A 167 14.23 2.10 -6.67
C PHE A 167 13.21 1.76 -5.56
N GLY A 168 12.39 2.75 -5.18
CA GLY A 168 11.23 2.58 -4.31
C GLY A 168 9.96 2.39 -5.11
N SER A 169 9.22 1.31 -4.87
CA SER A 169 7.98 1.00 -5.57
C SER A 169 6.77 1.64 -4.88
N PRO A 170 5.87 2.31 -5.60
CA PRO A 170 4.63 2.84 -5.04
C PRO A 170 3.56 1.76 -4.82
N THR A 171 3.74 0.55 -5.37
CA THR A 171 2.80 -0.56 -5.30
C THR A 171 3.22 -1.59 -4.28
N LEU A 172 2.22 -2.24 -3.66
CA LEU A 172 2.38 -3.32 -2.69
C LEU A 172 2.58 -4.65 -3.42
N SER A 173 3.27 -5.59 -2.77
CA SER A 173 3.37 -7.00 -3.16
C SER A 173 3.37 -7.90 -1.92
N ASP A 174 3.57 -9.20 -2.12
CA ASP A 174 3.72 -10.18 -1.04
C ASP A 174 4.85 -9.87 -0.05
N GLN A 175 5.81 -8.99 -0.40
CA GLN A 175 6.86 -8.54 0.50
C GLN A 175 6.33 -7.92 1.80
N ALA A 176 5.14 -7.28 1.76
CA ALA A 176 4.52 -6.69 2.94
C ALA A 176 4.22 -7.70 4.06
N LEU A 177 4.19 -9.00 3.72
CA LEU A 177 3.89 -10.11 4.63
C LEU A 177 5.14 -10.92 5.02
N MET A 178 6.32 -10.53 4.52
CA MET A 178 7.58 -11.22 4.79
C MET A 178 8.35 -10.52 5.91
N ALA A 179 8.65 -11.25 6.99
CA ALA A 179 9.43 -10.74 8.11
C ALA A 179 10.97 -10.87 7.92
N PHE A 180 11.39 -11.31 6.75
CA PHE A 180 12.78 -11.52 6.37
C PHE A 180 13.13 -10.66 5.15
N PRO A 181 14.42 -10.44 4.84
CA PRO A 181 14.85 -9.65 3.69
C PRO A 181 14.22 -10.16 2.38
N SER A 182 13.67 -9.25 1.60
CA SER A 182 13.10 -9.57 0.30
C SER A 182 13.29 -8.43 -0.69
N VAL A 183 13.32 -8.75 -1.98
CA VAL A 183 13.40 -7.78 -3.08
C VAL A 183 12.33 -8.09 -4.11
N LYS A 184 11.69 -7.04 -4.62
CA LYS A 184 10.76 -7.17 -5.72
C LYS A 184 11.47 -6.89 -7.04
N ILE A 185 11.46 -7.87 -7.96
CA ILE A 185 12.10 -7.75 -9.27
C ILE A 185 11.49 -8.78 -10.24
N GLY A 186 11.17 -8.37 -11.45
CA GLY A 186 10.67 -9.27 -12.47
C GLY A 186 10.54 -8.61 -13.84
N PRO A 187 10.30 -9.44 -14.88
CA PRO A 187 10.10 -8.94 -16.23
C PRO A 187 8.78 -8.19 -16.39
N GLY A 188 8.66 -7.47 -17.51
CA GLY A 188 7.46 -6.70 -17.83
C GLY A 188 7.44 -5.32 -17.16
N ARG A 189 6.41 -4.56 -17.50
CA ARG A 189 6.22 -3.18 -17.07
C ARG A 189 4.98 -3.07 -16.19
N SER A 190 5.11 -2.49 -15.02
CA SER A 190 3.99 -2.22 -14.10
C SER A 190 2.87 -1.37 -14.76
N SER A 191 3.20 -0.54 -15.75
CA SER A 191 2.21 0.25 -16.49
C SER A 191 1.27 -0.57 -17.38
N ARG A 192 1.56 -1.84 -17.61
CA ARG A 192 0.70 -2.77 -18.37
C ARG A 192 -0.22 -3.59 -17.46
N SER A 193 0.06 -3.60 -16.17
CA SER A 193 -0.73 -4.33 -15.16
C SER A 193 -2.12 -3.70 -15.00
N HIS A 194 -3.14 -4.52 -14.80
CA HIS A 194 -4.53 -4.12 -14.62
C HIS A 194 -5.13 -3.34 -15.82
N THR A 195 -4.63 -3.59 -17.02
CA THR A 195 -5.19 -3.05 -18.26
C THR A 195 -6.04 -4.10 -18.98
N ALA A 196 -6.96 -3.67 -19.88
CA ALA A 196 -7.85 -4.60 -20.60
C ALA A 196 -7.09 -5.63 -21.45
N ASP A 197 -5.93 -5.24 -22.00
CA ASP A 197 -5.08 -6.09 -22.83
C ASP A 197 -3.70 -6.25 -22.15
N GLU A 198 -3.69 -6.71 -20.90
CA GLU A 198 -2.47 -6.96 -20.15
C GLU A 198 -1.59 -8.00 -20.86
N TYR A 199 -0.31 -7.68 -21.05
CA TYR A 199 0.62 -8.55 -21.75
C TYR A 199 2.06 -8.39 -21.26
N ILE A 200 2.86 -9.42 -21.52
CA ILE A 200 4.32 -9.41 -21.42
C ILE A 200 4.93 -9.88 -22.74
N MET A 201 6.06 -9.30 -23.14
CA MET A 201 6.77 -9.76 -24.33
C MET A 201 7.61 -11.01 -24.00
N ILE A 202 7.60 -12.02 -24.90
CA ILE A 202 8.43 -13.23 -24.73
C ILE A 202 9.91 -12.87 -24.51
N LYS A 203 10.41 -11.90 -25.27
CA LYS A 203 11.79 -11.40 -25.11
C LYS A 203 12.09 -10.85 -23.71
N GLU A 204 11.14 -10.18 -23.06
CA GLU A 204 11.30 -9.71 -21.68
C GLU A 204 11.46 -10.86 -20.69
N ILE A 205 10.79 -11.99 -20.93
CA ILE A 205 10.93 -13.22 -20.14
C ILE A 205 12.31 -13.85 -20.35
N GLU A 206 12.73 -13.98 -21.61
CA GLU A 206 14.03 -14.57 -21.96
C GLU A 206 15.20 -13.77 -21.36
N GLU A 207 15.19 -12.44 -21.53
CA GLU A 207 16.18 -11.54 -20.95
C GLU A 207 16.19 -11.59 -19.40
N ALA A 208 15.01 -11.74 -18.79
CA ALA A 208 14.89 -11.85 -17.35
C ALA A 208 15.50 -13.16 -16.82
N LEU A 209 15.26 -14.29 -17.50
CA LEU A 209 15.86 -15.57 -17.12
C LEU A 209 17.39 -15.50 -17.13
N GLU A 210 17.97 -14.92 -18.19
CA GLU A 210 19.42 -14.73 -18.26
C GLU A 210 19.93 -13.83 -17.13
N LEU A 211 19.20 -12.77 -16.80
CA LEU A 211 19.59 -11.85 -15.74
C LEU A 211 19.49 -12.49 -14.37
N TYR A 212 18.42 -13.25 -14.08
CA TYR A 212 18.29 -14.01 -12.84
C TYR A 212 19.45 -15.00 -12.67
N LEU A 213 19.80 -15.75 -13.72
CA LEU A 213 20.96 -16.66 -13.67
C LEU A 213 22.24 -15.89 -13.32
N LYS A 214 22.51 -14.75 -13.96
CA LYS A 214 23.69 -13.92 -13.67
C LYS A 214 23.69 -13.33 -12.25
N ILE A 215 22.53 -13.00 -11.70
CA ILE A 215 22.42 -12.47 -10.35
C ILE A 215 22.59 -13.58 -9.30
N LEU A 216 21.96 -14.74 -9.52
CA LEU A 216 21.91 -15.81 -8.53
C LEU A 216 23.15 -16.72 -8.54
N ASP A 217 23.85 -16.86 -9.69
CA ASP A 217 25.04 -17.68 -9.79
C ASP A 217 26.16 -17.18 -8.84
N GLY A 218 26.58 -18.04 -7.89
CA GLY A 218 27.56 -17.71 -6.86
C GLY A 218 27.13 -16.57 -5.93
N LEU A 219 25.83 -16.36 -5.72
CA LEU A 219 25.31 -15.42 -4.73
C LEU A 219 25.40 -16.04 -3.33
N GLU A 220 26.16 -15.43 -2.42
CA GLU A 220 26.22 -15.75 -1.00
C GLU A 220 25.44 -14.69 -0.20
N ILE A 221 24.55 -15.16 0.72
CA ILE A 221 23.66 -14.33 1.53
C ILE A 221 23.87 -14.59 3.01
#